data_8905bd6aa32934fd841b846b457ec914
#
_entry.id   8905bd6aa32934fd841b846b457ec914
#
_cell.length_a   1.000
_cell.length_b   1.000
_cell.length_c   1.000
_cell.angle_alpha   90.00
_cell.angle_beta   90.00
_cell.angle_gamma   90.00
#
_symmetry.space_group_name_H-M   'P 1'
#
loop_
_entity.id
_entity.type
_entity.pdbx_description
1 polymer ?
#
loop_
_entity_poly.entity_id
_entity_poly.type
_entity_poly.pdbx_seq_one_letter_code
_entity_poly.pdbx_strand_id
1 'polypeptide(L)'
;MEMQHRTGCTAVLAALLCLGLTACQSLPPPSRLPPAQQQALEQRGSDGSFDGAWDTAETFERFNDPRAVAYYERAAVVTPWTFHNTRAEEALGRIWTSGTLRHADSPRIDPAPVLRASWRRGERAYLAAANHGNPYAFYGLAKAYRQRGDAQQALRWDLRGMIYERYPSSSSRLPDAVAAQGGTVHPLVAQIQRRAERGDAEAQVDLGALLEKGMGLPHDPARALQLYQRAGEKGNVFGQYFAGLLLGRSAPGVEKDTGAAARWFAKAEAQHFYMAAPSYWKKAVEPPFFIFSE
;
A
#
# COMPACT_ATOMS: atom_id res chain seq x y z
N MET A 1 45.74 16.54 -27.32
CA MET A 1 45.89 17.41 -26.16
C MET A 1 44.49 17.65 -25.63
N GLU A 2 44.04 17.17 -24.64
CA GLU A 2 44.32 16.31 -23.49
C GLU A 2 43.03 16.30 -22.67
N MET A 3 42.47 15.13 -22.50
CA MET A 3 41.43 14.87 -21.52
C MET A 3 42.07 14.66 -20.14
N GLN A 4 41.66 15.39 -19.16
CA GLN A 4 41.80 15.12 -17.71
C GLN A 4 40.75 16.00 -17.05
N HIS A 5 39.86 15.59 -16.18
CA HIS A 5 39.79 14.78 -15.00
C HIS A 5 38.32 14.56 -14.60
N ARG A 6 37.91 13.36 -14.48
CA ARG A 6 36.81 12.97 -13.60
C ARG A 6 37.19 11.64 -12.95
N THR A 7 37.95 11.69 -11.90
CA THR A 7 38.15 10.54 -11.00
C THR A 7 38.17 11.06 -9.57
N GLY A 8 37.14 10.74 -8.81
CA GLY A 8 37.13 11.17 -7.42
C GLY A 8 35.95 10.64 -6.59
N CYS A 9 35.28 9.53 -7.00
CA CYS A 9 34.24 8.96 -6.14
C CYS A 9 34.17 7.42 -6.12
N THR A 10 35.13 6.74 -6.74
CA THR A 10 35.16 5.27 -6.82
C THR A 10 36.28 4.59 -6.03
N ALA A 11 37.09 5.34 -5.31
CA ALA A 11 38.28 4.79 -4.65
C ALA A 11 38.03 4.23 -3.23
N VAL A 12 36.87 4.42 -2.63
CA VAL A 12 36.59 3.88 -1.27
C VAL A 12 35.88 2.54 -1.31
N LEU A 13 35.27 2.14 -2.43
CA LEU A 13 34.64 0.82 -2.59
C LEU A 13 35.56 -0.24 -3.20
N ALA A 14 36.69 0.13 -3.78
CA ALA A 14 37.62 -0.80 -4.46
C ALA A 14 38.70 -1.40 -3.54
N ALA A 15 38.92 -0.91 -2.35
CA ALA A 15 39.95 -1.40 -1.44
C ALA A 15 39.53 -2.63 -0.62
N LEU A 16 38.32 -3.16 -0.79
CA LEU A 16 37.82 -4.37 -0.10
C LEU A 16 37.65 -5.57 -1.04
N LEU A 17 38.09 -5.48 -2.30
CA LEU A 17 37.84 -6.51 -3.33
C LEU A 17 39.06 -7.34 -3.74
N CYS A 18 40.22 -7.20 -3.13
CA CYS A 18 41.40 -7.97 -3.48
C CYS A 18 42.13 -8.55 -2.24
N LEU A 19 41.50 -9.51 -1.56
CA LEU A 19 42.23 -10.53 -0.80
C LEU A 19 41.34 -11.78 -0.61
N GLY A 20 41.63 -12.80 -1.41
CA GLY A 20 41.40 -14.21 -1.02
C GLY A 20 40.01 -14.76 -1.30
N LEU A 21 39.86 -15.40 -2.45
CA LEU A 21 38.91 -16.50 -2.68
C LEU A 21 39.12 -17.61 -1.63
N THR A 22 38.33 -17.57 -0.54
CA THR A 22 37.91 -18.78 0.19
C THR A 22 36.75 -18.38 1.13
N ALA A 23 35.61 -19.04 0.94
CA ALA A 23 34.42 -18.99 1.78
C ALA A 23 33.71 -17.61 1.82
N CYS A 24 32.72 -17.39 0.95
CA CYS A 24 31.62 -16.49 1.21
C CYS A 24 30.83 -16.97 2.43
N GLN A 25 31.38 -16.84 3.61
CA GLN A 25 30.61 -16.68 4.82
C GLN A 25 30.21 -15.22 4.84
N SER A 26 28.95 -14.92 4.51
CA SER A 26 28.36 -13.62 4.75
C SER A 26 28.54 -13.31 6.23
N LEU A 27 29.46 -12.40 6.54
CA LEU A 27 29.57 -11.84 7.88
C LEU A 27 28.17 -11.35 8.28
N PRO A 28 27.66 -11.70 9.44
CA PRO A 28 26.41 -11.12 9.93
C PRO A 28 26.56 -9.59 9.89
N PRO A 29 25.54 -8.85 9.47
CA PRO A 29 25.61 -7.40 9.48
C PRO A 29 26.01 -6.92 10.88
N PRO A 30 26.84 -5.89 10.99
CA PRO A 30 27.27 -5.40 12.28
C PRO A 30 26.04 -5.09 13.14
N SER A 31 25.99 -5.64 14.33
CA SER A 31 24.84 -5.53 15.23
C SER A 31 24.57 -4.11 15.74
N ARG A 32 25.44 -3.15 15.42
CA ARG A 32 25.30 -1.73 15.80
C ARG A 32 25.99 -0.82 14.81
N LEU A 33 25.36 0.34 14.55
CA LEU A 33 25.99 1.45 13.83
C LEU A 33 27.15 2.03 14.63
N PRO A 34 28.29 2.36 13.98
CA PRO A 34 29.36 3.12 14.64
C PRO A 34 28.84 4.46 15.19
N PRO A 35 29.29 4.90 16.38
CA PRO A 35 28.75 6.11 17.03
C PRO A 35 28.77 7.37 16.16
N ALA A 36 29.81 7.59 15.36
CA ALA A 36 29.91 8.76 14.48
C ALA A 36 28.86 8.70 13.34
N GLN A 37 28.59 7.51 12.77
CA GLN A 37 27.55 7.34 11.77
C GLN A 37 26.16 7.49 12.37
N GLN A 38 25.96 7.02 13.59
CA GLN A 38 24.72 7.18 14.32
C GLN A 38 24.40 8.67 14.54
N GLN A 39 25.37 9.46 15.02
CA GLN A 39 25.18 10.90 15.23
C GLN A 39 24.85 11.64 13.92
N ALA A 40 25.54 11.32 12.83
CA ALA A 40 25.27 11.91 11.51
C ALA A 40 23.86 11.58 11.01
N LEU A 41 23.39 10.33 11.22
CA LEU A 41 22.02 9.91 10.89
C LEU A 41 20.97 10.63 11.72
N GLU A 42 21.19 10.76 13.03
CA GLU A 42 20.25 11.45 13.93
C GLU A 42 20.14 12.94 13.58
N GLN A 43 21.25 13.55 13.18
CA GLN A 43 21.28 14.92 12.70
C GLN A 43 20.46 15.08 11.41
N ARG A 44 20.67 14.17 10.43
CA ARG A 44 19.93 14.15 9.17
C ARG A 44 18.44 13.87 9.39
N GLY A 45 18.09 12.91 10.23
CA GLY A 45 16.69 12.58 10.54
C GLY A 45 15.94 13.66 11.33
N SER A 46 16.66 14.71 11.76
CA SER A 46 16.12 15.84 12.53
C SER A 46 16.09 17.15 11.74
N ASP A 47 16.44 17.13 10.44
CA ASP A 47 16.48 18.31 9.57
C ASP A 47 15.09 18.84 9.14
N GLY A 48 14.04 18.14 9.52
CA GLY A 48 12.65 18.47 9.18
C GLY A 48 12.19 18.01 7.80
N SER A 49 13.07 17.34 7.02
CA SER A 49 12.72 16.79 5.71
C SER A 49 12.12 15.38 5.84
N PHE A 50 11.29 15.01 4.85
CA PHE A 50 10.82 13.63 4.73
C PHE A 50 11.99 12.67 4.48
N ASP A 51 12.85 12.98 3.51
CA ASP A 51 13.97 12.11 3.12
C ASP A 51 14.96 11.88 4.26
N GLY A 52 15.27 12.92 5.02
CA GLY A 52 16.13 12.80 6.20
C GLY A 52 15.53 11.89 7.26
N ALA A 53 14.26 12.06 7.59
CA ALA A 53 13.56 11.21 8.55
C ALA A 53 13.39 9.78 8.04
N TRP A 54 13.01 9.60 6.76
CA TRP A 54 12.82 8.31 6.12
C TRP A 54 14.12 7.48 6.06
N ASP A 55 15.18 8.04 5.49
CA ASP A 55 16.47 7.35 5.35
C ASP A 55 17.06 6.95 6.71
N THR A 56 16.85 7.80 7.71
CA THR A 56 17.28 7.51 9.09
C THR A 56 16.47 6.36 9.67
N ALA A 57 15.15 6.36 9.47
CA ALA A 57 14.27 5.27 9.91
C ALA A 57 14.64 3.93 9.25
N GLU A 58 14.81 3.90 7.91
CA GLU A 58 15.22 2.69 7.20
C GLU A 58 16.58 2.16 7.65
N THR A 59 17.52 3.08 7.93
CA THR A 59 18.84 2.66 8.40
C THR A 59 18.74 2.03 9.78
N PHE A 60 18.03 2.64 10.73
CA PHE A 60 17.80 2.04 12.04
C PHE A 60 17.03 0.70 11.96
N GLU A 61 16.07 0.61 11.06
CA GLU A 61 15.34 -0.65 10.81
C GLU A 61 16.28 -1.78 10.35
N ARG A 62 17.20 -1.50 9.42
CA ARG A 62 18.21 -2.48 8.96
C ARG A 62 19.10 -2.99 10.06
N PHE A 63 19.38 -2.17 11.07
CA PHE A 63 20.15 -2.55 12.25
C PHE A 63 19.29 -3.08 13.40
N ASN A 64 17.98 -3.30 13.16
CA ASN A 64 17.02 -3.75 14.15
C ASN A 64 16.96 -2.83 15.40
N ASP A 65 17.13 -1.54 15.19
CA ASP A 65 17.14 -0.52 16.23
C ASP A 65 15.75 0.11 16.40
N PRO A 66 15.13 0.03 17.59
CA PRO A 66 13.76 0.53 17.81
C PRO A 66 13.59 2.04 17.58
N ARG A 67 14.66 2.83 17.50
CA ARG A 67 14.59 4.25 17.13
C ARG A 67 14.02 4.48 15.73
N ALA A 68 14.04 3.49 14.85
CA ALA A 68 13.39 3.53 13.54
C ALA A 68 11.95 4.05 13.63
N VAL A 69 11.20 3.62 14.65
CA VAL A 69 9.79 4.02 14.85
C VAL A 69 9.64 5.53 14.98
N ALA A 70 10.45 6.16 15.81
CA ALA A 70 10.37 7.61 16.02
C ALA A 70 10.65 8.42 14.75
N TYR A 71 11.51 7.92 13.88
CA TYR A 71 11.82 8.58 12.61
C TYR A 71 10.75 8.30 11.55
N TYR A 72 10.13 7.12 11.53
CA TYR A 72 8.93 6.90 10.71
C TYR A 72 7.75 7.77 11.17
N GLU A 73 7.55 7.96 12.48
CA GLU A 73 6.53 8.87 13.02
C GLU A 73 6.78 10.32 12.58
N ARG A 74 8.06 10.77 12.54
CA ARG A 74 8.42 12.08 11.99
C ARG A 74 8.13 12.16 10.49
N ALA A 75 8.57 11.18 9.71
CA ALA A 75 8.35 11.14 8.27
C ALA A 75 6.85 11.16 7.91
N ALA A 76 6.00 10.51 8.70
CA ALA A 76 4.56 10.45 8.46
C ALA A 76 3.86 11.82 8.55
N VAL A 77 4.44 12.81 9.26
CA VAL A 77 3.81 14.12 9.53
C VAL A 77 4.53 15.31 8.90
N VAL A 78 5.58 15.08 8.10
CA VAL A 78 6.31 16.16 7.42
C VAL A 78 5.38 16.91 6.46
N THR A 79 5.48 18.22 6.42
CA THR A 79 4.73 19.11 5.52
C THR A 79 5.66 19.81 4.52
N PRO A 80 5.26 20.03 3.25
CA PRO A 80 3.93 19.69 2.70
C PRO A 80 3.71 18.19 2.63
N TRP A 81 2.50 17.75 2.97
CA TRP A 81 2.17 16.34 2.98
C TRP A 81 2.12 15.76 1.55
N THR A 82 2.73 14.61 1.34
CA THR A 82 2.86 13.95 0.03
C THR A 82 2.55 12.46 0.13
N PHE A 83 2.49 11.77 -1.01
CA PHE A 83 2.37 10.31 -1.03
C PHE A 83 3.48 9.61 -0.21
N HIS A 84 4.65 10.19 -0.12
CA HIS A 84 5.76 9.61 0.64
C HIS A 84 5.40 9.43 2.12
N ASN A 85 4.62 10.33 2.70
CA ASN A 85 4.16 10.21 4.09
C ASN A 85 3.38 8.91 4.32
N THR A 86 2.61 8.45 3.32
CA THR A 86 1.85 7.19 3.41
C THR A 86 2.73 5.95 3.50
N ARG A 87 3.95 6.01 2.97
CA ARG A 87 4.95 4.94 3.11
C ARG A 87 5.41 4.80 4.56
N ALA A 88 5.61 5.92 5.24
CA ALA A 88 5.95 5.92 6.66
C ALA A 88 4.79 5.39 7.53
N GLU A 89 3.55 5.78 7.21
CA GLU A 89 2.35 5.23 7.86
C GLU A 89 2.25 3.70 7.64
N GLU A 90 2.52 3.21 6.44
CA GLU A 90 2.53 1.77 6.14
C GLU A 90 3.61 1.03 6.92
N ALA A 91 4.84 1.57 6.95
CA ALA A 91 5.94 1.00 7.72
C ALA A 91 5.61 0.90 9.21
N LEU A 92 5.01 1.94 9.80
CA LEU A 92 4.50 1.92 11.18
C LEU A 92 3.42 0.87 11.37
N GLY A 93 2.51 0.71 10.40
CA GLY A 93 1.48 -0.33 10.41
C GLY A 93 2.09 -1.73 10.51
N ARG A 94 3.07 -2.02 9.68
CA ARG A 94 3.81 -3.27 9.63
C ARG A 94 4.57 -3.53 10.94
N ILE A 95 5.32 -2.55 11.41
CA ILE A 95 6.13 -2.66 12.63
C ILE A 95 5.24 -2.90 13.85
N TRP A 96 4.18 -2.10 14.05
CA TRP A 96 3.33 -2.22 15.21
C TRP A 96 2.45 -3.48 15.22
N THR A 97 2.08 -4.02 14.04
CA THR A 97 1.29 -5.26 13.99
C THR A 97 2.15 -6.50 14.25
N SER A 98 3.42 -6.50 13.84
CA SER A 98 4.32 -7.63 14.01
C SER A 98 5.19 -7.57 15.27
N GLY A 99 5.48 -6.37 15.77
CA GLY A 99 6.49 -6.14 16.80
C GLY A 99 7.93 -6.26 16.29
N THR A 100 8.12 -6.45 14.98
CA THR A 100 9.43 -6.64 14.37
C THR A 100 9.82 -5.46 13.51
N LEU A 101 11.10 -5.10 13.56
CA LEU A 101 11.74 -4.19 12.64
C LEU A 101 12.32 -5.04 11.51
N ARG A 102 11.63 -5.12 10.37
CA ARG A 102 12.11 -5.89 9.23
C ARG A 102 11.85 -5.14 7.93
N HIS A 103 12.92 -4.82 7.23
CA HIS A 103 12.82 -4.44 5.83
C HIS A 103 12.48 -5.67 4.97
N ALA A 104 11.64 -5.51 3.96
CA ALA A 104 11.17 -6.60 3.08
C ALA A 104 12.32 -7.36 2.40
N ASP A 105 13.46 -6.72 2.23
CA ASP A 105 14.64 -7.25 1.54
C ASP A 105 15.66 -7.95 2.45
N SER A 106 15.37 -8.10 3.74
CA SER A 106 16.30 -8.76 4.66
C SER A 106 16.18 -10.29 4.54
N PRO A 107 17.24 -11.01 4.10
CA PRO A 107 17.13 -12.44 3.92
C PRO A 107 17.12 -13.18 5.27
N ARG A 108 16.07 -13.96 5.49
CA ARG A 108 16.04 -15.24 6.21
C ARG A 108 16.34 -15.33 7.70
N ILE A 109 16.42 -14.27 8.47
CA ILE A 109 16.43 -14.43 9.93
C ILE A 109 15.08 -13.86 10.41
N ASP A 110 14.24 -14.70 11.01
CA ASP A 110 13.08 -14.21 11.76
C ASP A 110 13.63 -13.39 12.93
N PRO A 111 13.59 -12.07 12.87
CA PRO A 111 14.11 -11.26 13.95
C PRO A 111 13.19 -11.48 15.16
N ALA A 112 13.79 -11.76 16.30
CA ALA A 112 13.04 -11.73 17.55
C ALA A 112 12.31 -10.38 17.65
N PRO A 113 11.07 -10.35 18.19
CA PRO A 113 10.33 -9.11 18.37
C PRO A 113 11.16 -8.14 19.21
N VAL A 114 11.48 -6.96 18.63
CA VAL A 114 12.26 -5.91 19.32
C VAL A 114 11.33 -4.96 20.06
N LEU A 115 10.07 -4.93 19.61
CA LEU A 115 9.02 -4.09 20.16
C LEU A 115 7.85 -4.94 20.62
N ARG A 116 7.16 -4.48 21.65
CA ARG A 116 5.89 -5.07 22.01
C ARG A 116 4.86 -4.72 20.91
N ALA A 117 4.40 -5.72 20.18
CA ALA A 117 3.36 -5.55 19.17
C ALA A 117 2.13 -4.84 19.74
N SER A 118 1.57 -3.92 18.98
CA SER A 118 0.36 -3.19 19.35
C SER A 118 -0.60 -3.15 18.16
N TRP A 119 -1.55 -4.06 18.16
CA TRP A 119 -2.58 -4.12 17.13
C TRP A 119 -3.22 -2.74 16.87
N ARG A 120 -3.66 -2.06 17.95
CA ARG A 120 -4.34 -0.76 17.82
C ARG A 120 -3.50 0.32 17.15
N ARG A 121 -2.18 0.35 17.41
CA ARG A 121 -1.25 1.29 16.76
C ARG A 121 -1.04 0.90 15.31
N GLY A 122 -0.79 -0.38 15.03
CA GLY A 122 -0.54 -0.88 13.69
C GLY A 122 -1.77 -0.74 12.78
N GLU A 123 -2.95 -1.12 13.26
CA GLU A 123 -4.21 -0.94 12.55
C GLU A 123 -4.45 0.53 12.20
N ARG A 124 -4.28 1.45 13.16
CA ARG A 124 -4.45 2.88 12.93
C ARG A 124 -3.51 3.42 11.85
N ALA A 125 -2.24 3.04 11.90
CA ALA A 125 -1.24 3.47 10.94
C ALA A 125 -1.53 2.91 9.54
N TYR A 126 -1.86 1.62 9.43
CA TYR A 126 -2.28 1.04 8.17
C TYR A 126 -3.56 1.66 7.60
N LEU A 127 -4.57 1.95 8.47
CA LEU A 127 -5.80 2.61 8.03
C LEU A 127 -5.54 4.03 7.54
N ALA A 128 -4.63 4.77 8.18
CA ALA A 128 -4.21 6.08 7.71
C ALA A 128 -3.59 5.97 6.31
N ALA A 129 -2.59 5.11 6.12
CA ALA A 129 -1.97 4.87 4.83
C ALA A 129 -2.98 4.44 3.75
N ALA A 130 -3.91 3.54 4.09
CA ALA A 130 -4.95 3.07 3.17
C ALA A 130 -5.93 4.18 2.78
N ASN A 131 -6.38 4.99 3.73
CA ASN A 131 -7.30 6.10 3.49
C ASN A 131 -6.64 7.24 2.70
N HIS A 132 -5.33 7.33 2.74
CA HIS A 132 -4.54 8.21 1.90
C HIS A 132 -4.16 7.59 0.54
N GLY A 133 -4.61 6.37 0.26
CA GLY A 133 -4.44 5.73 -1.04
C GLY A 133 -3.11 4.98 -1.21
N ASN A 134 -2.49 4.50 -0.13
CA ASN A 134 -1.33 3.63 -0.24
C ASN A 134 -1.76 2.18 -0.51
N PRO A 135 -1.47 1.61 -1.70
CA PRO A 135 -1.91 0.26 -2.05
C PRO A 135 -1.25 -0.83 -1.21
N TYR A 136 -0.03 -0.62 -0.74
CA TYR A 136 0.66 -1.60 0.11
C TYR A 136 -0.03 -1.77 1.47
N ALA A 137 -0.69 -0.72 1.95
CA ALA A 137 -1.47 -0.79 3.18
C ALA A 137 -2.69 -1.72 3.05
N PHE A 138 -3.29 -1.86 1.85
CA PHE A 138 -4.39 -2.80 1.63
C PHE A 138 -3.95 -4.23 1.90
N TYR A 139 -2.81 -4.64 1.35
CA TYR A 139 -2.25 -5.98 1.58
C TYR A 139 -1.80 -6.18 3.02
N GLY A 140 -1.20 -5.15 3.61
CA GLY A 140 -0.80 -5.15 5.01
C GLY A 140 -1.99 -5.39 5.94
N LEU A 141 -3.09 -4.66 5.74
CA LEU A 141 -4.34 -4.83 6.47
C LEU A 141 -4.97 -6.21 6.25
N ALA A 142 -5.10 -6.64 5.00
CA ALA A 142 -5.65 -7.95 4.69
C ALA A 142 -4.88 -9.08 5.39
N LYS A 143 -3.54 -9.04 5.33
CA LYS A 143 -2.67 -10.00 6.02
C LYS A 143 -2.84 -9.95 7.53
N ALA A 144 -2.85 -8.76 8.10
CA ALA A 144 -2.94 -8.56 9.54
C ALA A 144 -4.29 -9.02 10.10
N TYR A 145 -5.42 -8.70 9.41
CA TYR A 145 -6.74 -9.20 9.79
C TYR A 145 -6.87 -10.72 9.63
N ARG A 146 -6.27 -11.30 8.60
CA ARG A 146 -6.22 -12.77 8.40
C ARG A 146 -5.52 -13.47 9.55
N GLN A 147 -4.39 -12.93 10.02
CA GLN A 147 -3.66 -13.46 11.17
C GLN A 147 -4.49 -13.40 12.47
N ARG A 148 -5.45 -12.48 12.56
CA ARG A 148 -6.38 -12.36 13.70
C ARG A 148 -7.64 -13.19 13.55
N GLY A 149 -7.84 -13.86 12.42
CA GLY A 149 -9.05 -14.63 12.14
C GLY A 149 -10.26 -13.78 11.71
N ASP A 150 -10.08 -12.47 11.46
CA ASP A 150 -11.16 -11.61 10.96
C ASP A 150 -11.23 -11.70 9.43
N ALA A 151 -11.90 -12.74 8.95
CA ALA A 151 -12.04 -13.03 7.53
C ALA A 151 -12.81 -11.91 6.78
N GLN A 152 -13.75 -11.23 7.44
CA GLN A 152 -14.53 -10.18 6.81
C GLN A 152 -13.68 -8.93 6.52
N GLN A 153 -12.91 -8.49 7.50
CA GLN A 153 -12.01 -7.35 7.30
C GLN A 153 -10.88 -7.71 6.32
N ALA A 154 -10.34 -8.92 6.40
CA ALA A 154 -9.35 -9.38 5.45
C ALA A 154 -9.88 -9.34 4.01
N LEU A 155 -11.08 -9.88 3.76
CA LEU A 155 -11.74 -9.84 2.45
C LEU A 155 -11.93 -8.39 1.96
N ARG A 156 -12.39 -7.49 2.81
CA ARG A 156 -12.57 -6.07 2.48
C ARG A 156 -11.32 -5.45 1.87
N TRP A 157 -10.18 -5.64 2.53
CA TRP A 157 -8.93 -5.03 2.10
C TRP A 157 -8.34 -5.72 0.87
N ASP A 158 -8.52 -7.02 0.76
CA ASP A 158 -8.16 -7.74 -0.47
C ASP A 158 -8.96 -7.22 -1.68
N LEU A 159 -10.28 -7.02 -1.54
CA LEU A 159 -11.13 -6.46 -2.60
C LEU A 159 -10.66 -5.06 -3.04
N ARG A 160 -10.28 -4.19 -2.10
CA ARG A 160 -9.75 -2.87 -2.43
C ARG A 160 -8.45 -2.95 -3.21
N GLY A 161 -7.54 -3.82 -2.80
CA GLY A 161 -6.31 -4.09 -3.53
C GLY A 161 -6.57 -4.56 -4.96
N MET A 162 -7.54 -5.47 -5.15
CA MET A 162 -7.88 -6.00 -6.48
C MET A 162 -8.51 -4.97 -7.43
N ILE A 163 -9.32 -4.04 -6.91
CA ILE A 163 -9.89 -2.97 -7.74
C ILE A 163 -8.80 -1.99 -8.15
N TYR A 164 -7.86 -1.73 -7.25
CA TYR A 164 -6.72 -0.88 -7.51
C TYR A 164 -5.78 -1.47 -8.58
N GLU A 165 -5.47 -2.75 -8.49
CA GLU A 165 -4.59 -3.40 -9.45
C GLU A 165 -5.31 -3.65 -10.78
N ARG A 166 -4.77 -3.09 -11.85
CA ARG A 166 -5.26 -3.33 -13.23
C ARG A 166 -5.07 -4.79 -13.66
N TYR A 167 -4.12 -5.47 -13.04
CA TYR A 167 -3.85 -6.89 -13.24
C TYR A 167 -3.84 -7.59 -11.88
N PRO A 168 -4.62 -8.67 -11.70
CA PRO A 168 -4.56 -9.44 -10.48
C PRO A 168 -3.13 -9.97 -10.30
N SER A 169 -2.48 -9.57 -9.23
CA SER A 169 -1.22 -10.21 -8.86
C SER A 169 -1.52 -11.68 -8.59
N SER A 170 -0.61 -12.56 -9.01
CA SER A 170 -0.73 -14.02 -8.85
C SER A 170 -0.83 -14.49 -7.39
N SER A 171 -0.77 -13.56 -6.44
CA SER A 171 -0.89 -13.79 -5.00
C SER A 171 -2.30 -13.63 -4.43
N SER A 172 -3.29 -13.13 -5.20
CA SER A 172 -4.66 -12.99 -4.71
C SER A 172 -5.43 -14.32 -4.82
N ARG A 173 -5.34 -15.15 -3.79
CA ARG A 173 -6.15 -16.39 -3.64
C ARG A 173 -7.59 -16.08 -3.19
N LEU A 174 -8.12 -14.96 -3.61
CA LEU A 174 -9.47 -14.53 -3.22
C LEU A 174 -10.62 -15.30 -3.85
N PRO A 175 -10.52 -15.77 -5.13
CA PRO A 175 -11.65 -16.45 -5.74
C PRO A 175 -12.16 -17.62 -4.91
N ASP A 176 -11.25 -18.38 -4.29
CA ASP A 176 -11.63 -19.57 -3.51
C ASP A 176 -12.32 -19.23 -2.19
N ALA A 177 -12.02 -18.06 -1.60
CA ALA A 177 -12.55 -17.67 -0.30
C ALA A 177 -14.00 -17.17 -0.35
N VAL A 178 -14.51 -16.84 -1.53
CA VAL A 178 -15.88 -16.33 -1.73
C VAL A 178 -16.62 -17.02 -2.87
N ALA A 179 -16.03 -18.07 -3.47
CA ALA A 179 -16.65 -18.84 -4.52
C ALA A 179 -17.98 -19.42 -4.04
N ALA A 180 -19.01 -19.28 -4.88
CA ALA A 180 -20.29 -19.94 -4.64
C ALA A 180 -20.09 -21.46 -4.65
N GLN A 181 -20.43 -22.13 -3.56
CA GLN A 181 -20.38 -23.57 -3.47
C GLN A 181 -21.79 -24.14 -3.68
N GLY A 182 -21.94 -25.02 -4.67
CA GLY A 182 -23.22 -25.69 -4.93
C GLY A 182 -24.37 -24.74 -5.26
N GLY A 183 -24.12 -23.59 -5.90
CA GLY A 183 -25.14 -22.59 -6.26
C GLY A 183 -25.60 -21.67 -5.12
N THR A 184 -25.06 -21.82 -3.94
CA THR A 184 -25.38 -20.94 -2.79
C THR A 184 -24.35 -19.81 -2.63
N VAL A 185 -24.82 -18.61 -2.32
CA VAL A 185 -23.97 -17.45 -2.05
C VAL A 185 -23.17 -17.70 -0.76
N HIS A 186 -21.87 -17.46 -0.81
CA HIS A 186 -21.01 -17.61 0.36
C HIS A 186 -21.50 -16.75 1.55
N PRO A 187 -21.50 -17.26 2.80
CA PRO A 187 -22.03 -16.54 3.98
C PRO A 187 -21.50 -15.14 4.17
N LEU A 188 -20.19 -14.90 3.93
CA LEU A 188 -19.58 -13.57 3.99
C LEU A 188 -20.16 -12.63 2.93
N VAL A 189 -20.37 -13.11 1.71
CA VAL A 189 -20.97 -12.31 0.62
C VAL A 189 -22.42 -11.96 0.98
N ALA A 190 -23.20 -12.92 1.48
CA ALA A 190 -24.58 -12.67 1.94
C ALA A 190 -24.61 -11.64 3.10
N GLN A 191 -23.65 -11.65 3.99
CA GLN A 191 -23.54 -10.65 5.06
C GLN A 191 -23.22 -9.26 4.50
N ILE A 192 -22.30 -9.16 3.53
CA ILE A 192 -21.97 -7.91 2.84
C ILE A 192 -23.22 -7.36 2.14
N GLN A 193 -23.97 -8.20 1.41
CA GLN A 193 -25.21 -7.81 0.74
C GLN A 193 -26.20 -7.19 1.72
N ARG A 194 -26.51 -7.88 2.82
CA ARG A 194 -27.45 -7.35 3.85
C ARG A 194 -27.01 -6.03 4.46
N ARG A 195 -25.71 -5.82 4.67
CA ARG A 195 -25.19 -4.54 5.18
C ARG A 195 -25.28 -3.43 4.13
N ALA A 196 -24.96 -3.73 2.89
CA ALA A 196 -25.04 -2.77 1.78
C ALA A 196 -26.49 -2.31 1.54
N GLU A 197 -27.47 -3.24 1.64
CA GLU A 197 -28.91 -2.94 1.55
C GLU A 197 -29.40 -2.03 2.68
N ARG A 198 -28.83 -2.14 3.87
CA ARG A 198 -29.10 -1.22 5.00
C ARG A 198 -28.39 0.12 4.85
N GLY A 199 -27.64 0.32 3.77
CA GLY A 199 -26.97 1.56 3.46
C GLY A 199 -25.61 1.74 4.13
N ASP A 200 -24.96 0.69 4.63
CA ASP A 200 -23.57 0.74 5.09
C ASP A 200 -22.62 1.04 3.93
N ALA A 201 -21.98 2.20 3.96
CA ALA A 201 -21.14 2.67 2.85
C ALA A 201 -19.93 1.76 2.61
N GLU A 202 -19.33 1.21 3.66
CA GLU A 202 -18.22 0.25 3.53
C GLU A 202 -18.68 -1.03 2.85
N ALA A 203 -19.84 -1.56 3.26
CA ALA A 203 -20.41 -2.75 2.63
C ALA A 203 -20.87 -2.49 1.19
N GLN A 204 -21.33 -1.28 0.87
CA GLN A 204 -21.64 -0.89 -0.51
C GLN A 204 -20.39 -0.93 -1.40
N VAL A 205 -19.24 -0.45 -0.90
CA VAL A 205 -17.96 -0.57 -1.63
C VAL A 205 -17.57 -2.04 -1.79
N ASP A 206 -17.63 -2.81 -0.71
CA ASP A 206 -17.26 -4.24 -0.75
C ASP A 206 -18.15 -5.04 -1.73
N LEU A 207 -19.48 -4.79 -1.72
CA LEU A 207 -20.42 -5.41 -2.66
C LEU A 207 -20.18 -4.96 -4.11
N GLY A 208 -19.89 -3.68 -4.31
CA GLY A 208 -19.51 -3.13 -5.61
C GLY A 208 -18.29 -3.85 -6.18
N ALA A 209 -17.25 -4.07 -5.36
CA ALA A 209 -16.05 -4.79 -5.78
C ALA A 209 -16.34 -6.27 -6.14
N LEU A 210 -17.17 -6.96 -5.37
CA LEU A 210 -17.59 -8.33 -5.69
C LEU A 210 -18.31 -8.41 -7.03
N LEU A 211 -19.22 -7.48 -7.30
CA LEU A 211 -19.96 -7.40 -8.57
C LEU A 211 -19.07 -7.00 -9.75
N GLU A 212 -18.18 -6.02 -9.57
CA GLU A 212 -17.23 -5.59 -10.62
C GLU A 212 -16.28 -6.71 -11.03
N LYS A 213 -15.90 -7.58 -10.10
CA LYS A 213 -14.99 -8.72 -10.39
C LYS A 213 -15.70 -10.04 -10.65
N GLY A 214 -17.02 -10.11 -10.48
CA GLY A 214 -17.77 -11.36 -10.63
C GLY A 214 -17.42 -12.41 -9.57
N MET A 215 -17.10 -11.99 -8.35
CA MET A 215 -16.61 -12.87 -7.29
C MET A 215 -17.73 -13.27 -6.34
N GLY A 216 -18.10 -14.55 -6.36
CA GLY A 216 -19.21 -15.09 -5.57
C GLY A 216 -20.60 -14.54 -5.95
N LEU A 217 -20.66 -13.64 -6.92
CA LEU A 217 -21.85 -13.04 -7.52
C LEU A 217 -21.62 -12.89 -9.03
N PRO A 218 -22.72 -12.83 -9.84
CA PRO A 218 -22.61 -12.52 -11.26
C PRO A 218 -21.90 -11.17 -11.49
N HIS A 219 -21.09 -11.09 -12.56
CA HIS A 219 -20.41 -9.88 -12.95
C HIS A 219 -21.43 -8.82 -13.39
N ASP A 220 -21.50 -7.71 -12.66
CA ASP A 220 -22.44 -6.59 -12.89
C ASP A 220 -21.78 -5.25 -12.57
N PRO A 221 -20.95 -4.69 -13.48
CA PRO A 221 -20.28 -3.42 -13.27
C PRO A 221 -21.24 -2.23 -13.17
N ALA A 222 -22.42 -2.31 -13.83
CA ALA A 222 -23.39 -1.23 -13.77
C ALA A 222 -23.96 -1.08 -12.34
N ARG A 223 -24.29 -2.19 -11.72
CA ARG A 223 -24.71 -2.21 -10.31
C ARG A 223 -23.57 -1.88 -9.37
N ALA A 224 -22.36 -2.29 -9.66
CA ALA A 224 -21.16 -1.91 -8.90
C ALA A 224 -20.99 -0.39 -8.89
N LEU A 225 -21.11 0.29 -10.04
CA LEU A 225 -21.04 1.74 -10.15
C LEU A 225 -22.08 2.43 -9.26
N GLN A 226 -23.33 1.98 -9.28
CA GLN A 226 -24.39 2.55 -8.43
C GLN A 226 -24.04 2.43 -6.94
N LEU A 227 -23.45 1.32 -6.52
CA LEU A 227 -23.05 1.10 -5.13
C LEU A 227 -21.86 1.99 -4.74
N TYR A 228 -20.87 2.12 -5.61
CA TYR A 228 -19.74 3.03 -5.40
C TYR A 228 -20.19 4.49 -5.29
N GLN A 229 -21.10 4.90 -6.18
CA GLN A 229 -21.66 6.27 -6.13
C GLN A 229 -22.41 6.52 -4.83
N ARG A 230 -23.30 5.61 -4.41
CA ARG A 230 -24.03 5.73 -3.14
C ARG A 230 -23.09 5.80 -1.92
N ALA A 231 -22.05 5.01 -1.90
CA ALA A 231 -21.03 5.06 -0.85
C ALA A 231 -20.26 6.40 -0.92
N GLY A 232 -19.87 6.82 -2.13
CA GLY A 232 -19.14 8.07 -2.37
C GLY A 232 -19.93 9.33 -2.00
N GLU A 233 -21.25 9.33 -2.21
CA GLU A 233 -22.16 10.39 -1.79
C GLU A 233 -22.23 10.54 -0.26
N LYS A 234 -22.01 9.43 0.48
CA LYS A 234 -21.88 9.40 1.94
C LYS A 234 -20.49 9.79 2.43
N GLY A 235 -19.59 10.22 1.54
CA GLY A 235 -18.23 10.60 1.88
C GLY A 235 -17.21 9.45 1.92
N ASN A 236 -17.61 8.22 1.56
CA ASN A 236 -16.64 7.12 1.51
C ASN A 236 -15.63 7.33 0.39
N VAL A 237 -14.35 7.47 0.74
CA VAL A 237 -13.28 7.81 -0.19
C VAL A 237 -13.03 6.71 -1.24
N PHE A 238 -13.18 5.45 -0.86
CA PHE A 238 -13.07 4.33 -1.80
C PHE A 238 -14.23 4.28 -2.78
N GLY A 239 -15.46 4.57 -2.31
CA GLY A 239 -16.62 4.70 -3.18
C GLY A 239 -16.42 5.80 -4.22
N GLN A 240 -15.90 6.96 -3.83
CA GLN A 240 -15.57 8.07 -4.74
C GLN A 240 -14.50 7.65 -5.74
N TYR A 241 -13.41 7.07 -5.28
CA TYR A 241 -12.30 6.67 -6.14
C TYR A 241 -12.69 5.56 -7.13
N PHE A 242 -13.40 4.52 -6.66
CA PHE A 242 -13.80 3.39 -7.52
C PHE A 242 -14.89 3.77 -8.53
N ALA A 243 -15.83 4.66 -8.16
CA ALA A 243 -16.76 5.25 -9.12
C ALA A 243 -16.03 6.00 -10.24
N GLY A 244 -15.01 6.78 -9.88
CA GLY A 244 -14.14 7.46 -10.84
C GLY A 244 -13.39 6.49 -11.76
N LEU A 245 -12.82 5.42 -11.22
CA LEU A 245 -12.12 4.41 -12.02
C LEU A 245 -13.05 3.70 -13.01
N LEU A 246 -14.24 3.31 -12.57
CA LEU A 246 -15.16 2.55 -13.39
C LEU A 246 -15.75 3.41 -14.51
N LEU A 247 -16.11 4.67 -14.24
CA LEU A 247 -16.54 5.66 -15.24
C LEU A 247 -15.42 6.01 -16.23
N GLY A 248 -14.18 6.07 -15.76
CA GLY A 248 -13.04 6.39 -16.62
C GLY A 248 -12.62 5.28 -17.57
N ARG A 249 -12.95 4.02 -17.26
CA ARG A 249 -12.48 2.86 -18.03
C ARG A 249 -13.46 2.30 -19.05
N SER A 250 -14.73 2.49 -18.93
CA SER A 250 -15.81 1.73 -19.53
C SER A 250 -15.85 0.24 -19.11
N ALA A 251 -17.03 -0.28 -18.94
CA ALA A 251 -17.27 -1.68 -18.60
C ALA A 251 -18.63 -2.13 -19.15
N PRO A 252 -18.96 -3.41 -19.18
CA PRO A 252 -20.29 -3.86 -19.58
C PRO A 252 -21.40 -3.12 -18.82
N GLY A 253 -22.29 -2.42 -19.54
CA GLY A 253 -23.35 -1.59 -18.95
C GLY A 253 -22.91 -0.27 -18.32
N VAL A 254 -21.64 0.12 -18.48
CA VAL A 254 -21.09 1.41 -18.02
C VAL A 254 -20.41 2.10 -19.18
N GLU A 255 -20.98 3.22 -19.63
CA GLU A 255 -20.36 4.06 -20.63
C GLU A 255 -19.23 4.87 -20.03
N LYS A 256 -18.17 5.12 -20.80
CA LYS A 256 -17.05 5.95 -20.40
C LYS A 256 -17.49 7.40 -20.28
N ASP A 257 -17.36 7.98 -19.10
CA ASP A 257 -17.56 9.41 -18.82
C ASP A 257 -16.37 9.97 -18.02
N THR A 258 -15.39 10.50 -18.74
CA THR A 258 -14.19 11.09 -18.13
C THR A 258 -14.49 12.36 -17.32
N GLY A 259 -15.56 13.09 -17.67
CA GLY A 259 -15.99 14.27 -16.93
C GLY A 259 -16.57 13.89 -15.56
N ALA A 260 -17.48 12.89 -15.53
CA ALA A 260 -17.98 12.35 -14.27
C ALA A 260 -16.87 11.69 -13.45
N ALA A 261 -15.97 10.93 -14.09
CA ALA A 261 -14.81 10.34 -13.43
C ALA A 261 -13.96 11.39 -12.71
N ALA A 262 -13.62 12.50 -13.41
CA ALA A 262 -12.84 13.59 -12.84
C ALA A 262 -13.53 14.23 -11.62
N ARG A 263 -14.86 14.40 -11.66
CA ARG A 263 -15.62 14.92 -10.50
C ARG A 263 -15.55 13.99 -9.29
N TRP A 264 -15.59 12.68 -9.50
CA TRP A 264 -15.46 11.69 -8.42
C TRP A 264 -14.05 11.64 -7.86
N PHE A 265 -13.03 11.68 -8.72
CA PHE A 265 -11.63 11.77 -8.27
C PHE A 265 -11.35 13.05 -7.48
N ALA A 266 -11.90 14.20 -7.90
CA ALA A 266 -11.75 15.45 -7.17
C ALA A 266 -12.33 15.38 -5.74
N LYS A 267 -13.45 14.66 -5.53
CA LYS A 267 -14.01 14.43 -4.20
C LYS A 267 -13.08 13.59 -3.33
N ALA A 268 -12.47 12.53 -3.88
CA ALA A 268 -11.52 11.69 -3.16
C ALA A 268 -10.19 12.42 -2.89
N GLU A 269 -9.70 13.22 -3.84
CA GLU A 269 -8.51 14.05 -3.68
C GLU A 269 -8.68 15.09 -2.56
N ALA A 270 -9.86 15.67 -2.45
CA ALA A 270 -10.20 16.60 -1.36
C ALA A 270 -10.14 15.96 0.04
N GLN A 271 -10.17 14.63 0.12
CA GLN A 271 -9.95 13.84 1.33
C GLN A 271 -8.50 13.34 1.45
N HIS A 272 -7.57 13.93 0.70
CA HIS A 272 -6.16 13.53 0.65
C HIS A 272 -5.94 12.09 0.15
N PHE A 273 -6.86 11.55 -0.65
CA PHE A 273 -6.66 10.27 -1.31
C PHE A 273 -5.74 10.47 -2.52
N TYR A 274 -4.46 10.27 -2.30
CA TYR A 274 -3.40 10.64 -3.23
C TYR A 274 -3.54 10.05 -4.64
N MET A 275 -4.08 8.83 -4.73
CA MET A 275 -4.30 8.16 -6.01
C MET A 275 -5.37 8.81 -6.87
N ALA A 276 -6.21 9.65 -6.27
CA ALA A 276 -7.19 10.45 -6.98
C ALA A 276 -6.60 11.73 -7.60
N ALA A 277 -5.34 12.04 -7.35
CA ALA A 277 -4.68 13.17 -8.01
C ALA A 277 -4.56 12.95 -9.53
N PRO A 278 -4.73 14.01 -10.35
CA PRO A 278 -4.75 13.91 -11.82
C PRO A 278 -3.55 13.21 -12.43
N SER A 279 -2.36 13.33 -11.82
CA SER A 279 -1.13 12.66 -12.23
C SER A 279 -1.18 11.12 -12.14
N TYR A 280 -2.07 10.59 -11.29
CA TYR A 280 -2.25 9.15 -11.08
C TYR A 280 -3.47 8.60 -11.82
N TRP A 281 -4.66 9.18 -11.60
CA TRP A 281 -5.87 8.59 -12.15
C TRP A 281 -5.92 8.65 -13.67
N LYS A 282 -5.35 9.69 -14.32
CA LYS A 282 -5.28 9.75 -15.79
C LYS A 282 -4.55 8.53 -16.35
N LYS A 283 -3.43 8.14 -15.73
CA LYS A 283 -2.71 6.91 -16.11
C LYS A 283 -3.51 5.63 -15.85
N ALA A 284 -4.39 5.64 -14.85
CA ALA A 284 -5.21 4.48 -14.51
C ALA A 284 -6.40 4.28 -15.46
N VAL A 285 -6.93 5.34 -16.08
CA VAL A 285 -8.10 5.28 -16.97
C VAL A 285 -7.74 5.40 -18.46
N GLU A 286 -6.61 6.00 -18.78
CA GLU A 286 -6.08 6.01 -20.13
C GLU A 286 -5.36 4.70 -20.42
N PRO A 287 -5.67 3.99 -21.53
CA PRO A 287 -4.92 2.81 -21.88
C PRO A 287 -3.46 3.21 -22.14
N PRO A 288 -2.48 2.42 -21.70
CA PRO A 288 -1.13 2.61 -22.17
C PRO A 288 -1.16 2.44 -23.70
N PHE A 289 -0.72 3.46 -24.43
CA PHE A 289 -0.44 3.35 -25.84
C PHE A 289 0.75 2.39 -26.02
N PHE A 290 0.52 1.09 -25.94
CA PHE A 290 1.39 0.14 -26.58
C PHE A 290 0.97 0.13 -28.05
N ILE A 291 1.61 0.99 -28.82
CA ILE A 291 1.69 0.82 -30.27
C ILE A 291 2.54 -0.43 -30.45
N PHE A 292 1.91 -1.58 -30.60
CA PHE A 292 2.52 -2.67 -31.31
C PHE A 292 2.51 -2.24 -32.79
N SER A 293 3.60 -1.62 -33.26
CA SER A 293 3.88 -1.57 -34.68
C SER A 293 4.08 -3.02 -35.12
N GLU A 294 3.20 -3.48 -36.01
CA GLU A 294 3.35 -4.69 -36.78
C GLU A 294 4.69 -4.74 -37.56
#